data_26427359fbd92dd38af3bf3f23605ff5
#
_entry.id   26427359fbd92dd38af3bf3f23605ff5
#
_cell.length_a   1.000
_cell.length_b   1.000
_cell.length_c   1.000
_cell.angle_alpha   90.00
_cell.angle_beta   90.00
_cell.angle_gamma   90.00
#
_symmetry.space_group_name_H-M   'P 1'
#
loop_
_entity.id
_entity.type
_entity.pdbx_description
1 polymer ?
#
loop_
_entity_poly.entity_id
_entity_poly.type
_entity_poly.pdbx_seq_one_letter_code
_entity_poly.pdbx_strand_id
1 'polypeptide(L)'
;ILTDDKEVKNVLKRLDLLAEKGNQQTNWEGASYNDSVVAFATEKALMLPGGSWVLAAIKQQDPKFDISTFAFPGNEVGQEVTVGAGDLALSISSASKHKKECEKFISYMASAKAMQKYYDVDGSPVSVNGVVEDENSPLAPLYRLAFTDKHYVWLGENWTSEEDFWSLTANYLMSEDAKQYTDELNAFFNPMKADVTK
;
A
#
# COMPACT_ATOMS: atom_id res chain seq x y z
N ILE A 1 -18.24 14.19 -11.57
CA ILE A 1 -19.01 13.21 -10.78
C ILE A 1 -18.37 12.94 -9.42
N LEU A 2 -17.07 12.68 -9.37
CA LEU A 2 -16.35 12.47 -8.11
C LEU A 2 -16.34 13.71 -7.22
N THR A 3 -16.32 14.90 -7.82
CA THR A 3 -16.18 16.19 -7.12
C THR A 3 -17.43 16.66 -6.40
N ASP A 4 -18.57 16.09 -6.69
CA ASP A 4 -19.81 16.38 -5.98
C ASP A 4 -20.06 15.45 -4.79
N ASP A 5 -19.26 14.39 -4.68
CA ASP A 5 -19.33 13.46 -3.56
C ASP A 5 -18.76 14.09 -2.28
N LYS A 6 -19.51 14.00 -1.18
CA LYS A 6 -19.10 14.53 0.12
C LYS A 6 -17.80 13.90 0.64
N GLU A 7 -17.64 12.59 0.41
CA GLU A 7 -16.47 11.85 0.89
C GLU A 7 -15.21 12.25 0.11
N VAL A 8 -15.33 12.44 -1.21
CA VAL A 8 -14.20 12.93 -2.04
C VAL A 8 -13.80 14.34 -1.60
N LYS A 9 -14.76 15.24 -1.32
CA LYS A 9 -14.46 16.57 -0.76
C LYS A 9 -13.75 16.50 0.58
N ASN A 10 -14.10 15.54 1.42
CA ASN A 10 -13.39 15.33 2.70
C ASN A 10 -11.95 14.84 2.48
N VAL A 11 -11.72 13.96 1.51
CA VAL A 11 -10.35 13.51 1.15
C VAL A 11 -9.54 14.68 0.63
N LEU A 12 -10.09 15.50 -0.29
CA LEU A 12 -9.41 16.69 -0.81
C LEU A 12 -8.98 17.65 0.30
N LYS A 13 -9.86 17.93 1.26
CA LYS A 13 -9.49 18.76 2.44
C LYS A 13 -8.32 18.21 3.25
N ARG A 14 -8.15 16.89 3.30
CA ARG A 14 -7.01 16.27 3.99
C ARG A 14 -5.74 16.37 3.16
N LEU A 15 -5.84 16.27 1.85
CA LEU A 15 -4.71 16.53 0.94
C LEU A 15 -4.28 17.99 1.03
N ASP A 16 -5.23 18.94 1.15
CA ASP A 16 -4.92 20.36 1.37
C ASP A 16 -4.02 20.55 2.59
N LEU A 17 -4.30 19.85 3.70
CA LEU A 17 -3.45 19.91 4.91
C LEU A 17 -2.02 19.38 4.66
N LEU A 18 -1.85 18.41 3.77
CA LEU A 18 -0.52 17.92 3.38
C LEU A 18 0.18 18.89 2.43
N ALA A 19 -0.58 19.60 1.59
CA ALA A 19 -0.05 20.60 0.66
C ALA A 19 0.35 21.92 1.36
N GLU A 20 -0.24 22.22 2.55
CA GLU A 20 0.05 23.43 3.28
C GLU A 20 1.56 23.63 3.48
N LYS A 21 2.01 24.84 3.14
CA LYS A 21 3.42 25.22 3.26
C LYS A 21 3.92 25.07 4.71
N GLY A 22 4.96 24.27 4.87
CA GLY A 22 5.56 23.98 6.17
C GLY A 22 5.18 22.63 6.76
N ASN A 23 4.18 21.93 6.20
CA ASN A 23 3.84 20.55 6.58
C ASN A 23 4.69 19.52 5.84
N GLN A 24 5.43 19.93 4.82
CA GLN A 24 6.27 19.07 4.01
C GLN A 24 7.76 19.33 4.31
N GLN A 25 8.57 18.29 4.23
CA GLN A 25 10.01 18.43 4.35
C GLN A 25 10.60 19.18 3.14
N THR A 26 11.74 19.79 3.31
CA THR A 26 12.46 20.44 2.21
C THR A 26 12.85 19.39 1.15
N ASN A 27 12.61 19.71 -0.13
CA ASN A 27 12.89 18.86 -1.29
C ASN A 27 12.13 17.51 -1.29
N TRP A 28 10.94 17.49 -0.73
CA TRP A 28 10.09 16.30 -0.72
C TRP A 28 9.74 15.79 -2.14
N GLU A 29 9.68 16.69 -3.12
CA GLU A 29 9.35 16.37 -4.52
C GLU A 29 10.35 15.43 -5.18
N GLY A 30 11.60 15.45 -4.69
CA GLY A 30 12.66 14.55 -5.15
C GLY A 30 12.89 13.34 -4.24
N ALA A 31 12.15 13.21 -3.16
CA ALA A 31 12.32 12.11 -2.21
C ALA A 31 11.79 10.79 -2.79
N SER A 32 12.59 9.75 -2.68
CA SER A 32 12.18 8.40 -3.05
C SER A 32 11.50 7.67 -1.89
N TYR A 33 10.85 6.54 -2.19
CA TYR A 33 10.36 5.63 -1.17
C TYR A 33 11.46 5.20 -0.18
N ASN A 34 12.66 4.91 -0.68
CA ASN A 34 13.78 4.53 0.18
C ASN A 34 14.22 5.65 1.12
N ASP A 35 14.12 6.91 0.71
CA ASP A 35 14.44 8.06 1.57
C ASP A 35 13.49 8.12 2.77
N SER A 36 12.21 7.78 2.60
CA SER A 36 11.26 7.72 3.69
C SER A 36 11.59 6.60 4.69
N VAL A 37 11.99 5.42 4.18
CA VAL A 37 12.44 4.28 5.01
C VAL A 37 13.67 4.66 5.83
N VAL A 38 14.67 5.28 5.19
CA VAL A 38 15.89 5.73 5.87
C VAL A 38 15.57 6.82 6.89
N ALA A 39 14.70 7.78 6.56
CA ALA A 39 14.30 8.83 7.50
C ALA A 39 13.66 8.27 8.77
N PHE A 40 12.78 7.27 8.63
CA PHE A 40 12.20 6.59 9.77
C PHE A 40 13.25 5.79 10.55
N ALA A 41 14.03 4.94 9.89
CA ALA A 41 15.03 4.09 10.51
C ALA A 41 16.14 4.86 11.24
N THR A 42 16.38 6.12 10.86
CA THR A 42 17.37 7.02 11.48
C THR A 42 16.74 8.06 12.42
N GLU A 43 15.52 7.81 12.92
CA GLU A 43 14.82 8.65 13.90
C GLU A 43 14.53 10.09 13.42
N LYS A 44 14.55 10.33 12.12
CA LYS A 44 14.16 11.63 11.53
C LYS A 44 12.65 11.78 11.33
N ALA A 45 11.92 10.68 11.38
CA ALA A 45 10.46 10.63 11.34
C ALA A 45 9.95 9.73 12.45
N LEU A 46 8.88 10.14 13.14
CA LEU A 46 8.25 9.36 14.22
C LEU A 46 7.28 8.31 13.71
N MET A 47 6.72 8.52 12.53
CA MET A 47 5.75 7.64 11.90
C MET A 47 6.04 7.53 10.41
N LEU A 48 5.80 6.35 9.86
CA LEU A 48 5.91 6.08 8.43
C LEU A 48 4.62 5.40 7.98
N PRO A 49 3.76 6.04 7.17
CA PRO A 49 2.65 5.36 6.54
C PRO A 49 3.18 4.40 5.46
N GLY A 50 2.65 3.19 5.44
CA GLY A 50 3.09 2.16 4.49
C GLY A 50 2.31 0.87 4.64
N GLY A 51 2.71 -0.14 3.90
CA GLY A 51 2.18 -1.49 4.03
C GLY A 51 3.11 -2.42 4.83
N SER A 52 2.68 -3.68 5.01
CA SER A 52 3.44 -4.67 5.77
C SER A 52 4.88 -4.87 5.27
N TRP A 53 5.09 -4.78 3.97
CA TRP A 53 6.41 -4.92 3.31
C TRP A 53 7.46 -3.90 3.78
N VAL A 54 7.03 -2.75 4.29
CA VAL A 54 7.97 -1.69 4.72
C VAL A 54 8.79 -2.12 5.94
N LEU A 55 8.26 -3.03 6.76
CA LEU A 55 8.95 -3.50 7.96
C LEU A 55 10.28 -4.19 7.63
N ALA A 56 10.30 -5.03 6.58
CA ALA A 56 11.53 -5.69 6.14
C ALA A 56 12.57 -4.66 5.68
N ALA A 57 12.15 -3.65 4.92
CA ALA A 57 13.04 -2.59 4.46
C ALA A 57 13.60 -1.75 5.62
N ILE A 58 12.78 -1.45 6.63
CA ILE A 58 13.24 -0.75 7.84
C ILE A 58 14.25 -1.61 8.62
N LYS A 59 13.97 -2.89 8.82
CA LYS A 59 14.89 -3.80 9.54
C LYS A 59 16.26 -3.90 8.87
N GLN A 60 16.34 -3.80 7.55
CA GLN A 60 17.61 -3.78 6.80
C GLN A 60 18.48 -2.55 7.11
N GLN A 61 17.89 -1.47 7.63
CA GLN A 61 18.61 -0.26 8.06
C GLN A 61 19.15 -0.37 9.50
N ASP A 62 18.94 -1.50 10.18
CA ASP A 62 19.39 -1.76 11.57
C ASP A 62 18.95 -0.67 12.58
N PRO A 63 17.64 -0.35 12.66
CA PRO A 63 17.13 0.65 13.59
C PRO A 63 17.47 0.29 15.05
N LYS A 64 17.72 1.28 15.89
CA LYS A 64 18.10 1.08 17.29
C LYS A 64 16.95 1.30 18.27
N PHE A 65 15.72 1.19 17.78
CA PHE A 65 14.48 1.37 18.55
C PHE A 65 13.46 0.28 18.21
N ASP A 66 12.48 0.11 19.08
CA ASP A 66 11.38 -0.83 18.85
C ASP A 66 10.33 -0.22 17.93
N ILE A 67 9.82 -1.03 17.00
CA ILE A 67 8.81 -0.63 16.03
C ILE A 67 7.45 -1.16 16.49
N SER A 68 6.46 -0.27 16.52
CA SER A 68 5.05 -0.63 16.70
C SER A 68 4.27 -0.29 15.44
N THR A 69 3.25 -1.09 15.13
CA THR A 69 2.34 -0.82 14.02
C THR A 69 0.92 -0.62 14.50
N PHE A 70 0.16 0.15 13.74
CA PHE A 70 -1.27 0.32 13.96
C PHE A 70 -1.97 0.54 12.61
N ALA A 71 -3.23 0.14 12.53
CA ALA A 71 -4.04 0.37 11.34
C ALA A 71 -4.31 1.88 11.18
N PHE A 72 -4.45 2.32 9.93
CA PHE A 72 -4.72 3.72 9.65
C PHE A 72 -6.01 4.16 10.35
N PRO A 73 -5.98 5.26 11.13
CA PRO A 73 -7.13 5.66 11.93
C PRO A 73 -8.27 6.16 11.07
N GLY A 74 -9.49 5.82 11.44
CA GLY A 74 -10.70 6.42 10.92
C GLY A 74 -11.01 7.79 11.56
N ASN A 75 -12.23 8.28 11.34
CA ASN A 75 -12.67 9.54 11.94
C ASN A 75 -12.98 9.40 13.43
N GLU A 76 -13.34 8.21 13.88
CA GLU A 76 -13.74 7.89 15.24
C GLU A 76 -13.00 6.63 15.73
N VAL A 77 -12.95 6.46 17.03
CA VAL A 77 -12.38 5.26 17.66
C VAL A 77 -13.15 4.01 17.19
N GLY A 78 -12.44 2.97 16.81
CA GLY A 78 -13.02 1.74 16.31
C GLY A 78 -13.28 1.71 14.80
N GLN A 79 -12.97 2.80 14.09
CA GLN A 79 -13.06 2.89 12.63
C GLN A 79 -11.71 2.65 11.91
N GLU A 80 -10.72 2.19 12.63
CA GLU A 80 -9.45 1.78 12.04
C GLU A 80 -9.68 0.59 11.10
N VAL A 81 -9.02 0.63 9.93
CA VAL A 81 -9.12 -0.39 8.90
C VAL A 81 -7.77 -0.72 8.31
N THR A 82 -7.65 -1.91 7.77
CA THR A 82 -6.56 -2.28 6.87
C THR A 82 -7.05 -2.28 5.43
N VAL A 83 -6.16 -1.96 4.51
CA VAL A 83 -6.42 -2.03 3.07
C VAL A 83 -5.34 -2.90 2.44
N GLY A 84 -5.73 -3.80 1.60
CA GLY A 84 -4.79 -4.68 0.91
C GLY A 84 -5.47 -5.47 -0.18
N ALA A 85 -4.67 -6.22 -0.92
CA ALA A 85 -5.13 -7.10 -1.98
C ALA A 85 -4.06 -8.16 -2.26
N GLY A 86 -4.20 -8.92 -3.35
CA GLY A 86 -3.13 -9.78 -3.84
C GLY A 86 -1.94 -8.92 -4.25
N ASP A 87 -0.78 -9.15 -3.66
CA ASP A 87 0.44 -8.39 -3.94
C ASP A 87 1.32 -9.14 -4.95
N LEU A 88 2.10 -10.10 -4.48
CA LEU A 88 3.01 -10.87 -5.32
C LEU A 88 2.31 -12.05 -5.97
N ALA A 89 2.29 -12.07 -7.30
CA ALA A 89 1.77 -13.16 -8.08
C ALA A 89 2.83 -13.79 -8.98
N LEU A 90 2.78 -15.11 -9.16
CA LEU A 90 3.63 -15.85 -10.08
C LEU A 90 2.79 -16.34 -11.26
N SER A 91 3.22 -16.01 -12.48
CA SER A 91 2.57 -16.46 -13.70
C SER A 91 3.55 -17.08 -14.67
N ILE A 92 3.06 -17.95 -15.56
CA ILE A 92 3.86 -18.62 -16.57
C ILE A 92 3.59 -17.95 -17.92
N SER A 93 4.64 -17.45 -18.55
CA SER A 93 4.53 -16.91 -19.92
C SER A 93 3.95 -17.98 -20.87
N SER A 94 2.96 -17.60 -21.67
CA SER A 94 2.37 -18.47 -22.70
C SER A 94 3.42 -18.97 -23.71
N ALA A 95 4.48 -18.19 -23.96
CA ALA A 95 5.58 -18.49 -24.83
C ALA A 95 6.68 -19.39 -24.21
N SER A 96 6.61 -19.65 -22.89
CA SER A 96 7.63 -20.46 -22.20
C SER A 96 7.71 -21.86 -22.78
N LYS A 97 8.93 -22.32 -23.05
CA LYS A 97 9.24 -23.70 -23.44
C LYS A 97 9.47 -24.64 -22.24
N HIS A 98 9.47 -24.09 -21.02
CA HIS A 98 9.75 -24.78 -19.75
C HIS A 98 8.54 -24.74 -18.80
N LYS A 99 7.33 -24.89 -19.33
CA LYS A 99 6.08 -24.77 -18.54
C LYS A 99 6.02 -25.73 -17.36
N LYS A 100 6.47 -26.99 -17.56
CA LYS A 100 6.47 -28.02 -16.50
C LYS A 100 7.42 -27.68 -15.36
N GLU A 101 8.56 -27.08 -15.66
CA GLU A 101 9.51 -26.61 -14.68
C GLU A 101 8.96 -25.40 -13.90
N CYS A 102 8.31 -24.48 -14.62
CA CYS A 102 7.63 -23.35 -14.00
C CYS A 102 6.48 -23.81 -13.08
N GLU A 103 5.67 -24.77 -13.49
CA GLU A 103 4.62 -25.37 -12.68
C GLU A 103 5.15 -25.99 -11.38
N LYS A 104 6.30 -26.71 -11.47
CA LYS A 104 6.97 -27.26 -10.30
C LYS A 104 7.45 -26.17 -9.35
N PHE A 105 8.01 -25.07 -9.88
CA PHE A 105 8.46 -23.94 -9.08
C PHE A 105 7.28 -23.26 -8.38
N ILE A 106 6.19 -22.98 -9.10
CA ILE A 106 4.97 -22.38 -8.50
C ILE A 106 4.39 -23.30 -7.44
N SER A 107 4.31 -24.61 -7.72
CA SER A 107 3.83 -25.59 -6.74
C SER A 107 4.71 -25.66 -5.49
N TYR A 108 6.02 -25.51 -5.63
CA TYR A 108 6.95 -25.41 -4.50
C TYR A 108 6.70 -24.12 -3.71
N MET A 109 6.58 -22.98 -4.39
CA MET A 109 6.31 -21.68 -3.73
C MET A 109 4.96 -21.67 -3.01
N ALA A 110 3.95 -22.37 -3.53
CA ALA A 110 2.65 -22.52 -2.87
C ALA A 110 2.66 -23.51 -1.69
N SER A 111 3.79 -24.07 -1.31
CA SER A 111 3.91 -24.96 -0.15
C SER A 111 4.10 -24.20 1.15
N ALA A 112 3.54 -24.70 2.27
CA ALA A 112 3.76 -24.13 3.60
C ALA A 112 5.26 -24.00 3.94
N LYS A 113 6.09 -24.96 3.51
CA LYS A 113 7.54 -24.93 3.72
C LYS A 113 8.23 -23.73 3.04
N ALA A 114 7.85 -23.43 1.81
CA ALA A 114 8.42 -22.30 1.09
C ALA A 114 7.89 -20.96 1.63
N MET A 115 6.59 -20.92 1.88
CA MET A 115 5.95 -19.72 2.43
C MET A 115 6.39 -19.40 3.86
N GLN A 116 6.70 -20.40 4.68
CA GLN A 116 7.31 -20.15 5.99
C GLN A 116 8.64 -19.41 5.86
N LYS A 117 9.50 -19.82 4.90
CA LYS A 117 10.77 -19.12 4.66
C LYS A 117 10.57 -17.69 4.17
N TYR A 118 9.55 -17.46 3.35
CA TYR A 118 9.20 -16.12 2.91
C TYR A 118 8.75 -15.27 4.10
N TYR A 119 7.81 -15.81 4.91
CA TYR A 119 7.31 -15.15 6.11
C TYR A 119 8.43 -14.81 7.11
N ASP A 120 9.36 -15.75 7.33
CA ASP A 120 10.47 -15.56 8.27
C ASP A 120 11.39 -14.37 7.89
N VAL A 121 11.41 -14.01 6.60
CA VAL A 121 12.22 -12.89 6.09
C VAL A 121 11.43 -11.60 5.97
N ASP A 122 10.26 -11.67 5.35
CA ASP A 122 9.42 -10.51 5.03
C ASP A 122 8.52 -10.11 6.20
N GLY A 123 7.90 -11.10 6.84
CA GLY A 123 6.98 -10.91 7.95
C GLY A 123 5.56 -10.54 7.53
N SER A 124 5.28 -10.39 6.23
CA SER A 124 3.93 -10.09 5.73
C SER A 124 3.03 -11.32 5.76
N PRO A 125 1.69 -11.15 5.86
CA PRO A 125 0.73 -12.26 5.81
C PRO A 125 0.90 -13.05 4.51
N VAL A 126 0.72 -14.36 4.60
CA VAL A 126 0.80 -15.26 3.46
C VAL A 126 -0.52 -15.97 3.22
N SER A 127 -0.84 -16.25 1.95
CA SER A 127 -2.10 -16.89 1.54
C SER A 127 -2.07 -18.42 1.60
N VAL A 128 -1.07 -19.02 2.23
CA VAL A 128 -0.88 -20.48 2.30
C VAL A 128 -1.10 -20.99 3.72
N ASN A 129 -2.01 -21.93 3.87
CA ASN A 129 -2.30 -22.58 5.16
C ASN A 129 -1.07 -23.35 5.69
N GLY A 130 -0.89 -23.36 7.03
CA GLY A 130 0.17 -24.11 7.71
C GLY A 130 1.46 -23.34 7.89
N VAL A 131 1.47 -22.05 7.59
CA VAL A 131 2.54 -21.12 8.00
C VAL A 131 2.29 -20.71 9.46
N VAL A 132 3.34 -20.70 10.26
CA VAL A 132 3.29 -20.26 11.66
C VAL A 132 3.70 -18.79 11.71
N GLU A 133 2.78 -17.95 12.13
CA GLU A 133 2.99 -16.53 12.28
C GLU A 133 3.57 -16.22 13.67
N ASP A 134 4.45 -15.23 13.76
CA ASP A 134 5.00 -14.74 15.03
C ASP A 134 3.98 -13.80 15.70
N GLU A 135 3.39 -14.25 16.78
CA GLU A 135 2.44 -13.45 17.58
C GLU A 135 3.06 -12.19 18.21
N ASN A 136 4.38 -12.15 18.33
CA ASN A 136 5.14 -11.00 18.82
C ASN A 136 5.62 -10.07 17.69
N SER A 137 5.31 -10.41 16.44
CA SER A 137 5.62 -9.53 15.31
C SER A 137 4.99 -8.15 15.51
N PRO A 138 5.69 -7.06 15.20
CA PRO A 138 5.07 -5.73 15.15
C PRO A 138 3.84 -5.68 14.24
N LEU A 139 3.73 -6.57 13.24
CA LEU A 139 2.60 -6.65 12.31
C LEU A 139 1.41 -7.46 12.85
N ALA A 140 1.57 -8.20 13.94
CA ALA A 140 0.50 -9.05 14.48
C ALA A 140 -0.84 -8.30 14.73
N PRO A 141 -0.86 -7.04 15.21
CA PRO A 141 -2.11 -6.29 15.36
C PRO A 141 -2.83 -6.07 14.02
N LEU A 142 -2.08 -5.88 12.92
CA LEU A 142 -2.64 -5.65 11.58
C LEU A 142 -3.20 -6.93 10.98
N TYR A 143 -2.55 -8.08 11.21
CA TYR A 143 -3.05 -9.38 10.73
C TYR A 143 -4.41 -9.72 11.31
N ARG A 144 -4.63 -9.40 12.58
CA ARG A 144 -5.92 -9.62 13.23
C ARG A 144 -7.05 -8.86 12.55
N LEU A 145 -6.76 -7.66 12.04
CA LEU A 145 -7.73 -6.85 11.28
C LEU A 145 -7.88 -7.32 9.82
N ALA A 146 -6.80 -7.79 9.21
CA ALA A 146 -6.80 -8.21 7.80
C ALA A 146 -7.74 -9.38 7.48
N PHE A 147 -8.13 -10.17 8.50
CA PHE A 147 -9.07 -11.30 8.37
C PHE A 147 -10.45 -11.00 8.96
N THR A 148 -10.81 -9.74 9.09
CA THR A 148 -12.12 -9.29 9.62
C THR A 148 -12.85 -8.43 8.58
N ASP A 149 -14.05 -7.97 8.94
CA ASP A 149 -14.83 -6.99 8.19
C ASP A 149 -14.20 -5.57 8.15
N LYS A 150 -13.12 -5.37 8.88
CA LYS A 150 -12.30 -4.15 8.86
C LYS A 150 -11.18 -4.17 7.83
N HIS A 151 -11.18 -5.14 6.93
CA HIS A 151 -10.27 -5.22 5.79
C HIS A 151 -10.99 -4.85 4.51
N TYR A 152 -10.44 -3.89 3.77
CA TYR A 152 -10.94 -3.46 2.48
C TYR A 152 -9.96 -3.83 1.38
N VAL A 153 -10.50 -4.28 0.24
CA VAL A 153 -9.70 -4.55 -0.96
C VAL A 153 -9.25 -3.23 -1.56
N TRP A 154 -7.97 -3.15 -1.91
CA TRP A 154 -7.42 -2.01 -2.63
C TRP A 154 -8.03 -1.89 -4.02
N LEU A 155 -8.71 -0.79 -4.28
CA LEU A 155 -9.43 -0.57 -5.54
C LEU A 155 -8.50 -0.32 -6.72
N GLY A 156 -7.28 0.13 -6.48
CA GLY A 156 -6.28 0.42 -7.49
C GLY A 156 -5.96 -0.75 -8.42
N GLU A 157 -6.11 -2.00 -7.96
CA GLU A 157 -5.96 -3.18 -8.80
C GLU A 157 -6.91 -3.22 -10.01
N ASN A 158 -8.01 -2.48 -9.95
CA ASN A 158 -8.98 -2.38 -11.03
C ASN A 158 -8.78 -1.13 -11.89
N TRP A 159 -7.78 -0.32 -11.61
CA TRP A 159 -7.48 0.89 -12.37
C TRP A 159 -6.57 0.57 -13.56
N THR A 160 -6.64 1.41 -14.58
CA THR A 160 -5.78 1.26 -15.76
C THR A 160 -4.31 1.50 -15.44
N SER A 161 -4.02 2.36 -14.48
CA SER A 161 -2.67 2.65 -13.99
C SER A 161 -2.72 3.29 -12.60
N GLU A 162 -2.12 2.64 -11.61
CA GLU A 162 -1.94 3.24 -10.29
C GLU A 162 -0.89 4.37 -10.31
N GLU A 163 0.16 4.22 -11.14
CA GLU A 163 1.22 5.21 -11.26
C GLU A 163 0.67 6.55 -11.77
N ASP A 164 -0.26 6.51 -12.74
CA ASP A 164 -0.91 7.73 -13.22
C ASP A 164 -1.73 8.39 -12.11
N PHE A 165 -2.48 7.62 -11.33
CA PHE A 165 -3.23 8.15 -10.20
C PHE A 165 -2.32 8.80 -9.14
N TRP A 166 -1.21 8.16 -8.80
CA TRP A 166 -0.25 8.72 -7.85
C TRP A 166 0.41 9.98 -8.37
N SER A 167 0.71 10.01 -9.68
CA SER A 167 1.25 11.19 -10.34
C SER A 167 0.29 12.39 -10.30
N LEU A 168 -1.01 12.15 -10.51
CA LEU A 168 -2.03 13.20 -10.37
C LEU A 168 -2.05 13.78 -8.95
N THR A 169 -1.98 12.92 -7.94
CA THR A 169 -1.98 13.35 -6.53
C THR A 169 -0.70 14.13 -6.19
N ALA A 170 0.46 13.67 -6.66
CA ALA A 170 1.72 14.38 -6.46
C ALA A 170 1.71 15.76 -7.14
N ASN A 171 1.18 15.87 -8.36
CA ASN A 171 1.03 17.13 -9.07
C ASN A 171 0.10 18.09 -8.32
N TYR A 172 -0.97 17.59 -7.73
CA TYR A 172 -1.84 18.42 -6.88
C TYR A 172 -1.11 18.97 -5.66
N LEU A 173 -0.35 18.13 -4.95
CA LEU A 173 0.43 18.57 -3.79
C LEU A 173 1.48 19.64 -4.13
N MET A 174 1.93 19.69 -5.40
CA MET A 174 2.87 20.70 -5.88
C MET A 174 2.18 21.98 -6.36
N SER A 175 1.02 21.86 -7.01
CA SER A 175 0.33 22.98 -7.66
C SER A 175 -0.71 23.67 -6.79
N GLU A 176 -1.29 22.94 -5.83
CA GLU A 176 -2.44 23.34 -5.01
C GLU A 176 -3.67 23.74 -5.87
N ASP A 177 -3.73 23.31 -7.14
CA ASP A 177 -4.85 23.59 -8.04
C ASP A 177 -5.92 22.50 -7.94
N ALA A 178 -6.85 22.68 -7.01
CA ALA A 178 -7.95 21.74 -6.77
C ALA A 178 -8.87 21.57 -8.00
N LYS A 179 -9.01 22.60 -8.84
CA LYS A 179 -9.83 22.51 -10.05
C LYS A 179 -9.14 21.62 -11.09
N GLN A 180 -7.87 21.86 -11.36
CA GLN A 180 -7.09 21.05 -12.28
C GLN A 180 -7.09 19.58 -11.83
N TYR A 181 -6.78 19.32 -10.57
CA TYR A 181 -6.76 17.97 -10.00
C TYR A 181 -8.10 17.24 -10.15
N THR A 182 -9.19 17.97 -9.92
CA THR A 182 -10.55 17.48 -10.10
C THR A 182 -10.84 17.08 -11.53
N ASP A 183 -10.46 17.93 -12.50
CA ASP A 183 -10.66 17.68 -13.94
C ASP A 183 -9.83 16.48 -14.37
N GLU A 184 -8.59 16.37 -13.91
CA GLU A 184 -7.69 15.24 -14.18
C GLU A 184 -8.19 13.92 -13.56
N LEU A 185 -8.69 13.92 -12.32
CA LEU A 185 -9.32 12.74 -11.70
C LEU A 185 -10.55 12.28 -12.50
N ASN A 186 -11.38 13.22 -12.95
CA ASN A 186 -12.53 12.88 -13.78
C ASN A 186 -12.09 12.30 -15.12
N ALA A 187 -11.06 12.84 -15.75
CA ALA A 187 -10.50 12.31 -16.99
C ALA A 187 -9.92 10.89 -16.80
N PHE A 188 -9.28 10.63 -15.66
CA PHE A 188 -8.73 9.33 -15.31
C PHE A 188 -9.83 8.28 -15.09
N PHE A 189 -10.85 8.59 -14.30
CA PHE A 189 -11.88 7.60 -13.90
C PHE A 189 -13.04 7.46 -14.91
N ASN A 190 -13.36 8.46 -15.73
CA ASN A 190 -14.50 8.38 -16.66
C ASN A 190 -14.42 7.23 -17.67
N PRO A 191 -13.26 6.90 -18.28
CA PRO A 191 -13.15 5.74 -19.15
C PRO A 191 -13.48 4.41 -18.47
N MET A 192 -13.10 4.25 -17.20
CA MET A 192 -13.30 3.02 -16.43
C MET A 192 -14.77 2.76 -16.09
N LYS A 193 -15.61 3.79 -16.09
CA LYS A 193 -17.06 3.68 -15.85
C LYS A 193 -17.77 2.85 -16.91
N ALA A 194 -17.31 2.89 -18.14
CA ALA A 194 -17.93 2.16 -19.23
C ALA A 194 -17.78 0.63 -19.10
N ASP A 195 -16.79 0.17 -18.35
CA ASP A 195 -16.49 -1.25 -18.17
C ASP A 195 -17.28 -1.89 -17.00
N VAL A 196 -17.75 -1.10 -16.06
CA VAL A 196 -18.52 -1.56 -14.89
C VAL A 196 -20.01 -1.71 -15.19
N THR A 197 -20.48 -1.14 -16.30
CA THR A 197 -21.89 -1.14 -16.71
C THR A 197 -22.23 -2.17 -17.79
N LYS A 198 -21.29 -3.05 -18.13
CA LYS A 198 -21.48 -4.21 -19.00
C LYS A 198 -21.54 -5.50 -18.17
#